data_ce987d07079ab7e4c57c62cdafe93791
#
_entry.id   ce987d07079ab7e4c57c62cdafe93791
#
_cell.length_a   1.000
_cell.length_b   1.000
_cell.length_c   1.000
_cell.angle_alpha   90.00
_cell.angle_beta   90.00
_cell.angle_gamma   90.00
#
_symmetry.space_group_name_H-M   'P 1'
#
loop_
_entity.id
_entity.type
_entity.pdbx_description
1 polymer ?
#
loop_
_entity_poly.entity_id
_entity_poly.type
_entity_poly.pdbx_seq_one_letter_code
_entity_poly.pdbx_strand_id
1 'polypeptide(L)'
;KGLIATTCCLGASVPRMILKKGEAEGEKEFNWWLDLFGEDYYIELQRHNIPEQQTVNDVLLKWAKKYNVKVIASNDAHYVDREDSNAHDILLCINTGEKQSTPTMKDFSDDEGIAKGRRFAFYNDEFYFKSTAEMEQLFADIPYAIDNTNEIVSKIEPLKLKQDILLPHFQLPDGFHDQDEYLAHLTFEGAKKRYVDITPE
;
A
#
# COMPACT_ATOMS: atom_id res chain seq x y z
N LYS A 1 15.40 9.95 -1.06
CA LYS A 1 16.05 10.33 0.20
C LYS A 1 14.97 10.72 1.20
N GLY A 2 15.02 10.19 2.45
CA GLY A 2 14.03 10.46 3.49
C GLY A 2 12.76 9.58 3.38
N LEU A 3 12.81 8.45 2.70
CA LEU A 3 11.76 7.45 2.68
C LEU A 3 12.31 6.13 3.22
N ILE A 4 11.48 5.43 3.96
CA ILE A 4 11.71 4.06 4.41
C ILE A 4 10.76 3.15 3.61
N ALA A 5 11.22 1.98 3.21
CA ALA A 5 10.42 1.01 2.46
C ALA A 5 10.42 -0.35 3.16
N THR A 6 9.35 -1.11 2.96
CA THR A 6 9.20 -2.48 3.47
C THR A 6 8.79 -3.44 2.37
N THR A 7 8.92 -4.74 2.60
CA THR A 7 8.39 -5.76 1.70
C THR A 7 6.87 -5.80 1.68
N CYS A 8 6.21 -5.19 2.67
CA CYS A 8 4.76 -5.02 2.78
C CYS A 8 3.96 -6.36 2.79
N CYS A 9 2.65 -6.32 2.53
CA CYS A 9 1.73 -7.45 2.59
C CYS A 9 1.77 -8.35 1.33
N LEU A 10 0.96 -9.41 1.31
CA LEU A 10 0.88 -10.35 0.18
C LEU A 10 0.58 -9.70 -1.18
N GLY A 11 -0.08 -8.54 -1.19
CA GLY A 11 -0.39 -7.78 -2.40
C GLY A 11 0.79 -7.01 -2.99
N ALA A 12 1.91 -6.88 -2.27
CA ALA A 12 3.08 -6.13 -2.72
C ALA A 12 3.92 -6.90 -3.75
N SER A 13 4.83 -6.19 -4.43
CA SER A 13 5.58 -6.74 -5.57
C SER A 13 6.41 -7.97 -5.18
N VAL A 14 7.18 -7.92 -4.10
CA VAL A 14 8.05 -9.01 -3.67
C VAL A 14 7.26 -10.26 -3.25
N PRO A 15 6.28 -10.19 -2.32
CA PRO A 15 5.44 -11.35 -1.97
C PRO A 15 4.69 -11.94 -3.16
N ARG A 16 4.11 -11.11 -4.03
CA ARG A 16 3.43 -11.58 -5.25
C ARG A 16 4.38 -12.31 -6.20
N MET A 17 5.61 -11.83 -6.37
CA MET A 17 6.61 -12.50 -7.20
C MET A 17 6.99 -13.86 -6.62
N ILE A 18 7.19 -13.97 -5.29
CA ILE A 18 7.46 -15.25 -4.61
C ILE A 18 6.33 -16.25 -4.91
N LEU A 19 5.08 -15.84 -4.72
CA LEU A 19 3.92 -16.71 -4.87
C LEU A 19 3.63 -17.07 -6.34
N LYS A 20 3.74 -16.12 -7.26
CA LYS A 20 3.34 -16.33 -8.67
C LYS A 20 4.46 -16.90 -9.55
N LYS A 21 5.72 -16.57 -9.25
CA LYS A 21 6.87 -16.91 -10.11
C LYS A 21 7.98 -17.67 -9.38
N GLY A 22 7.84 -17.86 -8.07
CA GLY A 22 8.79 -18.59 -7.24
C GLY A 22 9.89 -17.72 -6.65
N GLU A 23 10.67 -18.34 -5.76
CA GLU A 23 11.69 -17.69 -4.91
C GLU A 23 12.73 -16.93 -5.75
N ALA A 24 13.19 -17.48 -6.87
CA ALA A 24 14.24 -16.86 -7.67
C ALA A 24 13.83 -15.54 -8.33
N GLU A 25 12.59 -15.43 -8.82
CA GLU A 25 12.09 -14.19 -9.39
C GLU A 25 11.73 -13.18 -8.30
N GLY A 26 11.19 -13.65 -7.16
CA GLY A 26 10.98 -12.83 -5.98
C GLY A 26 12.26 -12.22 -5.45
N GLU A 27 13.38 -12.97 -5.49
CA GLU A 27 14.69 -12.50 -5.03
C GLU A 27 15.26 -11.39 -5.91
N LYS A 28 15.02 -11.41 -7.20
CA LYS A 28 15.41 -10.32 -8.12
C LYS A 28 14.66 -9.03 -7.77
N GLU A 29 13.36 -9.14 -7.54
CA GLU A 29 12.52 -8.01 -7.13
C GLU A 29 12.95 -7.46 -5.77
N PHE A 30 13.22 -8.33 -4.80
CA PHE A 30 13.72 -7.97 -3.48
C PHE A 30 15.06 -7.21 -3.57
N ASN A 31 16.01 -7.69 -4.36
CA ASN A 31 17.31 -7.06 -4.52
C ASN A 31 17.20 -5.69 -5.19
N TRP A 32 16.26 -5.50 -6.13
CA TRP A 32 16.02 -4.19 -6.74
C TRP A 32 15.59 -3.15 -5.68
N TRP A 33 14.69 -3.54 -4.77
CA TRP A 33 14.28 -2.68 -3.66
C TRP A 33 15.42 -2.43 -2.67
N LEU A 34 16.19 -3.46 -2.35
CA LEU A 34 17.34 -3.37 -1.46
C LEU A 34 18.43 -2.44 -2.03
N ASP A 35 18.73 -2.53 -3.32
CA ASP A 35 19.69 -1.63 -3.99
C ASP A 35 19.21 -0.16 -3.96
N LEU A 36 17.89 0.06 -4.04
CA LEU A 36 17.32 1.40 -4.05
C LEU A 36 17.29 2.06 -2.65
N PHE A 37 16.94 1.30 -1.61
CA PHE A 37 16.71 1.83 -0.26
C PHE A 37 17.84 1.52 0.73
N GLY A 38 18.66 0.51 0.47
CA GLY A 38 19.79 0.13 1.34
C GLY A 38 19.34 -0.15 2.77
N GLU A 39 19.93 0.59 3.73
CA GLU A 39 19.61 0.45 5.17
C GLU A 39 18.20 0.91 5.58
N ASP A 40 17.50 1.61 4.70
CA ASP A 40 16.12 2.03 4.90
C ASP A 40 15.10 1.05 4.28
N TYR A 41 15.55 -0.13 3.85
CA TYR A 41 14.69 -1.23 3.42
C TYR A 41 14.55 -2.28 4.53
N TYR A 42 13.31 -2.63 4.87
CA TYR A 42 12.99 -3.60 5.92
C TYR A 42 12.16 -4.75 5.37
N ILE A 43 12.42 -5.94 5.87
CA ILE A 43 11.52 -7.08 5.69
C ILE A 43 10.39 -6.93 6.68
N GLU A 44 9.17 -6.87 6.18
CA GLU A 44 7.94 -6.81 6.97
C GLU A 44 7.29 -8.19 7.01
N LEU A 45 7.03 -8.69 8.21
CA LEU A 45 6.32 -9.94 8.44
C LEU A 45 4.94 -9.69 9.01
N GLN A 46 3.96 -10.36 8.46
CA GLN A 46 2.57 -10.37 8.91
C GLN A 46 2.14 -11.80 9.21
N ARG A 47 1.27 -11.98 10.21
CA ARG A 47 0.77 -13.28 10.63
C ARG A 47 -0.73 -13.24 10.89
N HIS A 48 -1.53 -13.73 9.93
CA HIS A 48 -3.00 -13.78 10.00
C HIS A 48 -3.53 -15.21 9.77
N ASN A 49 -2.75 -16.24 10.12
CA ASN A 49 -3.11 -17.64 9.86
C ASN A 49 -3.42 -17.94 8.38
N ILE A 50 -2.68 -17.33 7.47
CA ILE A 50 -2.80 -17.51 6.02
C ILE A 50 -1.60 -18.31 5.52
N PRO A 51 -1.81 -19.47 4.84
CA PRO A 51 -0.71 -20.32 4.37
C PRO A 51 0.27 -19.62 3.45
N GLU A 52 -0.22 -18.72 2.59
CA GLU A 52 0.59 -17.93 1.66
C GLU A 52 1.52 -16.97 2.42
N GLN A 53 1.04 -16.37 3.53
CA GLN A 53 1.90 -15.54 4.39
C GLN A 53 3.03 -16.36 5.00
N GLN A 54 2.75 -17.57 5.47
CA GLN A 54 3.78 -18.44 6.02
C GLN A 54 4.84 -18.78 4.97
N THR A 55 4.42 -19.14 3.75
CA THR A 55 5.33 -19.42 2.63
C THR A 55 6.24 -18.22 2.33
N VAL A 56 5.66 -17.02 2.24
CA VAL A 56 6.41 -15.78 2.00
C VAL A 56 7.34 -15.45 3.16
N ASN A 57 6.86 -15.54 4.40
CA ASN A 57 7.64 -15.26 5.60
C ASN A 57 8.88 -16.16 5.70
N ASP A 58 8.74 -17.45 5.36
CA ASP A 58 9.86 -18.40 5.37
C ASP A 58 10.96 -18.01 4.37
N VAL A 59 10.57 -17.56 3.19
CA VAL A 59 11.50 -17.05 2.17
C VAL A 59 12.15 -15.74 2.63
N LEU A 60 11.36 -14.80 3.11
CA LEU A 60 11.87 -13.49 3.58
C LEU A 60 12.82 -13.63 4.76
N LEU A 61 12.59 -14.55 5.69
CA LEU A 61 13.49 -14.82 6.81
C LEU A 61 14.84 -15.43 6.36
N LYS A 62 14.85 -16.23 5.27
CA LYS A 62 16.11 -16.68 4.65
C LYS A 62 16.88 -15.48 4.06
N TRP A 63 16.19 -14.59 3.37
CA TRP A 63 16.80 -13.41 2.76
C TRP A 63 17.26 -12.38 3.80
N ALA A 64 16.52 -12.23 4.91
CA ALA A 64 16.95 -11.42 6.04
C ALA A 64 18.38 -11.78 6.49
N LYS A 65 18.64 -13.09 6.64
CA LYS A 65 19.96 -13.61 7.01
C LYS A 65 20.98 -13.47 5.86
N LYS A 66 20.56 -13.79 4.62
CA LYS A 66 21.44 -13.77 3.45
C LYS A 66 21.97 -12.37 3.12
N TYR A 67 21.09 -11.36 3.23
CA TYR A 67 21.38 -9.99 2.85
C TYR A 67 21.59 -9.04 4.04
N ASN A 68 21.53 -9.57 5.26
CA ASN A 68 21.62 -8.79 6.50
C ASN A 68 20.60 -7.64 6.56
N VAL A 69 19.35 -7.91 6.13
CA VAL A 69 18.26 -6.95 6.17
C VAL A 69 17.44 -7.14 7.44
N LYS A 70 17.10 -6.04 8.10
CA LYS A 70 16.33 -6.06 9.35
C LYS A 70 14.87 -6.44 9.08
N VAL A 71 14.32 -7.18 10.04
CA VAL A 71 12.95 -7.69 10.01
C VAL A 71 12.11 -6.90 11.00
N ILE A 72 10.92 -6.52 10.59
CA ILE A 72 9.88 -5.91 11.45
C ILE A 72 8.61 -6.74 11.42
N ALA A 73 7.83 -6.69 12.49
CA ALA A 73 6.50 -7.24 12.56
C ALA A 73 5.46 -6.13 12.39
N SER A 74 4.42 -6.37 11.60
CA SER A 74 3.29 -5.47 11.48
C SER A 74 1.97 -6.20 11.65
N ASN A 75 0.93 -5.45 12.04
CA ASN A 75 -0.39 -6.01 12.30
C ASN A 75 -1.27 -6.04 11.05
N ASP A 76 -1.14 -5.06 10.15
CA ASP A 76 -2.04 -4.91 8.99
C ASP A 76 -3.53 -4.86 9.40
N ALA A 77 -3.85 -4.04 10.43
CA ALA A 77 -5.19 -3.91 10.96
C ALA A 77 -6.13 -3.21 9.96
N HIS A 78 -7.30 -3.78 9.75
CA HIS A 78 -8.34 -3.25 8.86
C HIS A 78 -9.62 -2.84 9.62
N TYR A 79 -9.77 -3.27 10.86
CA TYR A 79 -10.86 -2.91 11.77
C TYR A 79 -10.37 -2.94 13.22
N VAL A 80 -11.16 -2.39 14.14
CA VAL A 80 -10.73 -2.21 15.54
C VAL A 80 -10.84 -3.50 16.33
N ASP A 81 -12.03 -4.02 16.45
CA ASP A 81 -12.31 -5.21 17.25
C ASP A 81 -12.52 -6.43 16.35
N ARG A 82 -12.19 -7.63 16.84
CA ARG A 82 -12.32 -8.89 16.09
C ARG A 82 -13.74 -9.10 15.55
N GLU A 83 -14.75 -8.69 16.32
CA GLU A 83 -16.16 -8.77 15.98
C GLU A 83 -16.57 -7.90 14.81
N ASP A 84 -15.78 -6.87 14.48
CA ASP A 84 -16.03 -5.97 13.35
C ASP A 84 -15.76 -6.61 11.98
N SER A 85 -15.21 -7.82 11.94
CA SER A 85 -14.87 -8.54 10.70
C SER A 85 -16.04 -8.66 9.73
N ASN A 86 -17.27 -8.92 10.26
CA ASN A 86 -18.47 -9.00 9.42
C ASN A 86 -18.89 -7.63 8.87
N ALA A 87 -18.79 -6.57 9.69
CA ALA A 87 -19.08 -5.20 9.24
C ALA A 87 -18.10 -4.76 8.15
N HIS A 88 -16.83 -5.12 8.29
CA HIS A 88 -15.80 -4.88 7.29
C HIS A 88 -16.09 -5.63 5.98
N ASP A 89 -16.52 -6.90 6.02
CA ASP A 89 -16.91 -7.66 4.84
C ASP A 89 -18.11 -7.04 4.10
N ILE A 90 -19.10 -6.52 4.84
CA ILE A 90 -20.22 -5.76 4.27
C ILE A 90 -19.71 -4.50 3.57
N LEU A 91 -18.78 -3.77 4.19
CA LEU A 91 -18.18 -2.57 3.60
C LEU A 91 -17.45 -2.88 2.28
N LEU A 92 -16.73 -3.99 2.22
CA LEU A 92 -16.11 -4.47 0.98
C LEU A 92 -17.14 -4.75 -0.11
N CYS A 93 -18.28 -5.38 0.25
CA CYS A 93 -19.38 -5.61 -0.68
C CYS A 93 -19.97 -4.30 -1.22
N ILE A 94 -20.17 -3.30 -0.37
CA ILE A 94 -20.67 -1.97 -0.77
C ILE A 94 -19.68 -1.32 -1.76
N ASN A 95 -18.39 -1.34 -1.45
CA ASN A 95 -17.34 -0.73 -2.28
C ASN A 95 -17.20 -1.38 -3.66
N THR A 96 -17.45 -2.69 -3.76
CA THR A 96 -17.28 -3.45 -5.00
C THR A 96 -18.59 -3.68 -5.77
N GLY A 97 -19.75 -3.29 -5.19
CA GLY A 97 -21.07 -3.54 -5.76
C GLY A 97 -21.50 -5.01 -5.66
N GLU A 98 -20.86 -5.80 -4.80
CA GLU A 98 -21.09 -7.22 -4.63
C GLU A 98 -22.01 -7.53 -3.45
N LYS A 99 -22.43 -8.79 -3.32
CA LYS A 99 -23.23 -9.28 -2.18
C LYS A 99 -22.40 -10.26 -1.34
N GLN A 100 -22.64 -10.33 -0.05
CA GLN A 100 -21.99 -11.33 0.81
C GLN A 100 -22.24 -12.78 0.34
N SER A 101 -23.37 -13.04 -0.32
CA SER A 101 -23.66 -14.34 -0.92
C SER A 101 -22.85 -14.67 -2.18
N THR A 102 -22.17 -13.69 -2.80
CA THR A 102 -21.26 -13.93 -3.92
C THR A 102 -20.06 -14.74 -3.42
N PRO A 103 -19.69 -15.85 -4.07
CA PRO A 103 -18.55 -16.66 -3.67
C PRO A 103 -17.25 -15.84 -3.59
N THR A 104 -16.44 -16.08 -2.57
CA THR A 104 -15.14 -15.40 -2.42
C THR A 104 -14.08 -15.99 -3.35
N MET A 105 -13.02 -15.26 -3.62
CA MET A 105 -11.82 -15.77 -4.29
C MET A 105 -11.22 -16.90 -3.46
N LYS A 106 -10.55 -17.84 -4.12
CA LYS A 106 -10.01 -19.05 -3.45
C LYS A 106 -8.76 -18.74 -2.64
N ASP A 107 -7.96 -17.84 -3.13
CA ASP A 107 -6.70 -17.43 -2.51
C ASP A 107 -6.32 -15.99 -2.91
N PHE A 108 -5.32 -15.41 -2.25
CA PHE A 108 -4.83 -14.05 -2.53
C PHE A 108 -4.11 -13.91 -3.87
N SER A 109 -3.72 -15.01 -4.50
CA SER A 109 -3.06 -15.00 -5.80
C SER A 109 -4.03 -15.14 -6.97
N ASP A 110 -5.33 -15.39 -6.70
CA ASP A 110 -6.37 -15.58 -7.72
C ASP A 110 -6.88 -14.24 -8.28
N ASP A 111 -6.06 -13.55 -9.06
CA ASP A 111 -6.45 -12.30 -9.74
C ASP A 111 -7.58 -12.54 -10.78
N GLU A 112 -7.78 -13.78 -11.23
CA GLU A 112 -8.86 -14.13 -12.16
C GLU A 112 -10.19 -14.40 -11.46
N GLY A 113 -10.18 -14.51 -10.13
CA GLY A 113 -11.37 -14.83 -9.35
C GLY A 113 -12.50 -13.83 -9.55
N ILE A 114 -12.19 -12.52 -9.61
CA ILE A 114 -13.16 -11.45 -9.87
C ILE A 114 -13.77 -11.61 -11.27
N ALA A 115 -12.96 -11.92 -12.29
CA ALA A 115 -13.44 -12.15 -13.66
C ALA A 115 -14.35 -13.39 -13.76
N LYS A 116 -14.24 -14.33 -12.82
CA LYS A 116 -15.07 -15.54 -12.73
C LYS A 116 -16.32 -15.38 -11.86
N GLY A 117 -16.69 -14.13 -11.51
CA GLY A 117 -17.87 -13.85 -10.67
C GLY A 117 -17.62 -14.17 -9.18
N ARG A 118 -16.40 -14.02 -8.72
CA ARG A 118 -16.01 -14.13 -7.32
C ARG A 118 -15.67 -12.76 -6.77
N ARG A 119 -15.94 -12.55 -5.47
CA ARG A 119 -15.60 -11.30 -4.79
C ARG A 119 -14.35 -11.44 -3.94
N PHE A 120 -13.69 -10.31 -3.69
CA PHE A 120 -12.66 -10.22 -2.67
C PHE A 120 -13.29 -10.23 -1.27
N ALA A 121 -12.69 -10.97 -0.36
CA ALA A 121 -12.98 -10.97 1.07
C ALA A 121 -11.71 -11.34 1.84
N PHE A 122 -11.63 -10.93 3.09
CA PHE A 122 -10.56 -11.40 3.98
C PHE A 122 -10.83 -12.85 4.41
N TYR A 123 -9.76 -13.63 4.59
CA TYR A 123 -9.85 -15.07 4.88
C TYR A 123 -10.48 -15.39 6.23
N ASN A 124 -10.25 -14.50 7.21
CA ASN A 124 -10.61 -14.71 8.59
C ASN A 124 -10.74 -13.38 9.34
N ASP A 125 -10.95 -13.45 10.64
CA ASP A 125 -11.13 -12.31 11.53
C ASP A 125 -9.84 -11.81 12.21
N GLU A 126 -8.68 -12.18 11.69
CA GLU A 126 -7.37 -11.85 12.29
C GLU A 126 -6.86 -10.43 11.97
N PHE A 127 -7.60 -9.63 11.21
CA PHE A 127 -7.19 -8.29 10.77
C PHE A 127 -7.67 -7.17 11.70
N TYR A 128 -7.93 -7.49 12.97
CA TYR A 128 -8.28 -6.50 13.99
C TYR A 128 -7.03 -5.83 14.58
N PHE A 129 -7.23 -4.73 15.32
CA PHE A 129 -6.14 -3.97 15.92
C PHE A 129 -5.63 -4.68 17.19
N LYS A 130 -4.69 -5.60 17.02
CA LYS A 130 -4.09 -6.37 18.11
C LYS A 130 -3.33 -5.48 19.08
N SER A 131 -3.42 -5.80 20.36
CA SER A 131 -2.61 -5.17 21.41
C SER A 131 -1.13 -5.55 21.28
N THR A 132 -0.26 -4.77 21.93
CA THR A 132 1.18 -5.06 21.99
C THR A 132 1.44 -6.47 22.52
N ALA A 133 0.75 -6.90 23.59
CA ALA A 133 0.91 -8.23 24.17
C ALA A 133 0.53 -9.36 23.18
N GLU A 134 -0.54 -9.18 22.40
CA GLU A 134 -0.93 -10.15 21.38
C GLU A 134 0.12 -10.21 20.25
N MET A 135 0.66 -9.06 19.83
CA MET A 135 1.73 -9.02 18.82
C MET A 135 3.02 -9.66 19.34
N GLU A 136 3.42 -9.41 20.58
CA GLU A 136 4.57 -10.05 21.23
C GLU A 136 4.40 -11.57 21.30
N GLN A 137 3.22 -12.06 21.64
CA GLN A 137 2.91 -13.48 21.66
C GLN A 137 2.94 -14.08 20.24
N LEU A 138 2.38 -13.39 19.26
CA LEU A 138 2.31 -13.84 17.87
C LEU A 138 3.69 -13.97 17.22
N PHE A 139 4.65 -13.14 17.65
CA PHE A 139 6.03 -13.12 17.15
C PHE A 139 7.06 -13.56 18.21
N ALA A 140 6.64 -14.37 19.20
CA ALA A 140 7.50 -14.81 20.29
C ALA A 140 8.74 -15.60 19.84
N ASP A 141 8.70 -16.24 18.68
CA ASP A 141 9.82 -16.94 18.04
C ASP A 141 10.85 -16.01 17.38
N ILE A 142 10.47 -14.75 17.09
CA ILE A 142 11.31 -13.72 16.49
C ILE A 142 11.12 -12.35 17.16
N PRO A 143 11.38 -12.23 18.47
CA PRO A 143 11.06 -11.02 19.25
C PRO A 143 11.76 -9.76 18.71
N TYR A 144 12.93 -9.91 18.10
CA TYR A 144 13.64 -8.80 17.48
C TYR A 144 12.85 -8.13 16.35
N ALA A 145 11.86 -8.80 15.75
CA ALA A 145 11.00 -8.18 14.72
C ALA A 145 10.07 -7.13 15.34
N ILE A 146 9.66 -7.30 16.60
CA ILE A 146 8.94 -6.28 17.37
C ILE A 146 9.90 -5.15 17.77
N ASP A 147 11.07 -5.48 18.33
CA ASP A 147 12.04 -4.48 18.77
C ASP A 147 12.51 -3.56 17.65
N ASN A 148 12.72 -4.09 16.45
CA ASN A 148 13.15 -3.32 15.27
C ASN A 148 12.13 -2.26 14.81
N THR A 149 10.85 -2.35 15.20
CA THR A 149 9.88 -1.29 14.92
C THR A 149 10.26 0.02 15.61
N ASN A 150 10.89 -0.04 16.79
CA ASN A 150 11.39 1.13 17.50
C ASN A 150 12.51 1.84 16.74
N GLU A 151 13.30 1.13 15.96
CA GLU A 151 14.33 1.74 15.11
C GLU A 151 13.69 2.62 14.04
N ILE A 152 12.63 2.14 13.37
CA ILE A 152 11.89 2.95 12.39
C ILE A 152 11.34 4.20 13.06
N VAL A 153 10.69 4.06 14.22
CA VAL A 153 10.17 5.21 14.98
C VAL A 153 11.27 6.23 15.30
N SER A 154 12.47 5.76 15.68
CA SER A 154 13.60 6.63 16.01
C SER A 154 14.18 7.40 14.81
N LYS A 155 13.97 6.89 13.59
CA LYS A 155 14.38 7.56 12.34
C LYS A 155 13.40 8.64 11.88
N ILE A 156 12.17 8.64 12.40
CA ILE A 156 11.12 9.55 11.96
C ILE A 156 11.19 10.83 12.78
N GLU A 157 11.41 11.96 12.09
CA GLU A 157 11.32 13.29 12.69
C GLU A 157 9.85 13.77 12.69
N PRO A 158 9.43 14.56 13.70
CA PRO A 158 8.08 15.12 13.74
C PRO A 158 7.79 15.97 12.51
N LEU A 159 6.82 15.55 11.71
CA LEU A 159 6.42 16.25 10.49
C LEU A 159 5.34 17.31 10.81
N LYS A 160 5.62 18.56 10.49
CA LYS A 160 4.62 19.63 10.52
C LYS A 160 3.81 19.61 9.23
N LEU A 161 2.64 18.98 9.24
CA LEU A 161 1.78 18.85 8.07
C LEU A 161 1.12 20.17 7.65
N LYS A 162 0.79 21.03 8.62
CA LYS A 162 0.21 22.35 8.32
C LYS A 162 1.32 23.30 7.84
N GLN A 163 1.28 23.61 6.57
CA GLN A 163 2.17 24.59 5.92
C GLN A 163 1.34 25.66 5.24
N ASP A 164 2.00 26.74 4.82
CA ASP A 164 1.37 27.76 3.99
C ASP A 164 0.94 27.17 2.65
N ILE A 165 -0.09 27.76 2.06
CA ILE A 165 -0.58 27.32 0.75
C ILE A 165 0.51 27.55 -0.28
N LEU A 166 0.99 26.43 -0.88
CA LEU A 166 1.95 26.45 -1.97
C LEU A 166 1.17 26.37 -3.28
N LEU A 167 0.98 27.50 -3.95
CA LEU A 167 0.47 27.53 -5.31
C LEU A 167 1.60 27.20 -6.28
N PRO A 168 1.35 26.36 -7.31
CA PRO A 168 2.34 26.12 -8.35
C PRO A 168 2.68 27.43 -9.07
N HIS A 169 3.96 27.67 -9.27
CA HIS A 169 4.39 28.78 -10.11
C HIS A 169 4.17 28.39 -11.59
N PHE A 170 3.23 29.07 -12.22
CA PHE A 170 3.01 28.92 -13.66
C PHE A 170 3.86 29.95 -14.42
N GLN A 171 4.68 29.46 -15.34
CA GLN A 171 5.49 30.33 -16.19
C GLN A 171 4.62 30.85 -17.32
N LEU A 172 4.36 32.17 -17.32
CA LEU A 172 3.57 32.81 -18.38
C LEU A 172 4.31 32.76 -19.71
N PRO A 173 3.61 32.46 -20.81
CA PRO A 173 4.14 32.67 -22.15
C PRO A 173 4.41 34.16 -22.43
N ASP A 174 5.35 34.44 -23.34
CA ASP A 174 5.64 35.79 -23.77
C ASP A 174 4.40 36.50 -24.30
N GLY A 175 4.23 37.79 -23.93
CA GLY A 175 3.15 38.63 -24.38
C GLY A 175 1.94 38.73 -23.44
N PHE A 176 2.00 38.06 -22.27
CA PHE A 176 0.97 38.17 -21.22
C PHE A 176 1.55 38.84 -19.98
N HIS A 177 0.78 39.69 -19.31
CA HIS A 177 1.20 40.42 -18.13
C HIS A 177 0.96 39.64 -16.84
N ASP A 178 -0.12 38.86 -16.79
CA ASP A 178 -0.49 38.05 -15.63
C ASP A 178 -1.23 36.76 -16.03
N GLN A 179 -1.49 35.92 -15.04
CA GLN A 179 -2.16 34.62 -15.24
C GLN A 179 -3.63 34.77 -15.61
N ASP A 180 -4.30 35.82 -15.16
CA ASP A 180 -5.72 36.10 -15.45
C ASP A 180 -5.92 36.47 -16.92
N GLU A 181 -5.04 37.32 -17.46
CA GLU A 181 -5.03 37.67 -18.89
C GLU A 181 -4.80 36.44 -19.76
N TYR A 182 -3.83 35.57 -19.37
CA TYR A 182 -3.57 34.33 -20.10
C TYR A 182 -4.73 33.34 -20.02
N LEU A 183 -5.36 33.21 -18.85
CA LEU A 183 -6.54 32.37 -18.67
C LEU A 183 -7.72 32.84 -19.50
N ALA A 184 -7.97 34.16 -19.52
CA ALA A 184 -9.00 34.77 -20.37
C ALA A 184 -8.74 34.48 -21.85
N HIS A 185 -7.49 34.67 -22.32
CA HIS A 185 -7.09 34.35 -23.69
C HIS A 185 -7.39 32.85 -24.02
N LEU A 186 -6.95 31.92 -23.20
CA LEU A 186 -7.20 30.49 -23.41
C LEU A 186 -8.69 30.16 -23.43
N THR A 187 -9.46 30.80 -22.56
CA THR A 187 -10.93 30.62 -22.48
C THR A 187 -11.61 31.05 -23.77
N PHE A 188 -11.30 32.25 -24.27
CA PHE A 188 -11.89 32.74 -25.51
C PHE A 188 -11.43 31.96 -26.73
N GLU A 189 -10.17 31.56 -26.82
CA GLU A 189 -9.69 30.69 -27.91
C GLU A 189 -10.34 29.30 -27.86
N GLY A 190 -10.54 28.77 -26.66
CA GLY A 190 -11.28 27.52 -26.46
C GLY A 190 -12.76 27.65 -26.84
N ALA A 191 -13.41 28.77 -26.52
CA ALA A 191 -14.78 29.04 -26.84
C ALA A 191 -14.98 29.14 -28.39
N LYS A 192 -14.11 29.88 -29.09
CA LYS A 192 -14.13 29.97 -30.57
C LYS A 192 -14.07 28.61 -31.28
N LYS A 193 -13.37 27.64 -30.68
CA LYS A 193 -13.26 26.27 -31.22
C LYS A 193 -14.49 25.41 -30.96
N ARG A 194 -15.27 25.72 -29.90
CA ARG A 194 -16.38 24.89 -29.44
C ARG A 194 -17.75 25.42 -29.80
N TYR A 195 -17.90 26.71 -29.98
CA TYR A 195 -19.17 27.39 -30.25
C TYR A 195 -19.11 28.09 -31.58
N VAL A 196 -20.24 28.03 -32.34
CA VAL A 196 -20.36 28.68 -33.63
C VAL A 196 -20.47 30.20 -33.44
N ASP A 197 -21.26 30.62 -32.43
CA ASP A 197 -21.42 32.02 -32.05
C ASP A 197 -21.10 32.17 -30.56
N ILE A 198 -20.28 33.16 -30.22
CA ILE A 198 -19.99 33.57 -28.85
C ILE A 198 -20.79 34.81 -28.57
N THR A 199 -21.83 34.73 -27.75
CA THR A 199 -22.65 35.85 -27.30
C THR A 199 -22.03 36.53 -26.09
N PRO A 200 -22.34 37.83 -25.83
CA PRO A 200 -21.85 38.54 -24.65
C PRO A 200 -22.40 38.03 -23.31
N GLU A 201 -23.40 37.15 -23.34
CA GLU A 201 -23.95 36.46 -22.15
C GLU A 201 -23.24 35.13 -21.98
#